data_99576f95919465a107202951a1c4f11d
#
_entry.id   99576f95919465a107202951a1c4f11d
#
_cell.length_a   1.000
_cell.length_b   1.000
_cell.length_c   1.000
_cell.angle_alpha   90.00
_cell.angle_beta   90.00
_cell.angle_gamma   90.00
#
_symmetry.space_group_name_H-M   'P 1'
#
loop_
_entity.id
_entity.type
_entity.pdbx_description
1 polymer ?
#
loop_
_entity_poly.entity_id
_entity_poly.type
_entity_poly.pdbx_seq_one_letter_code
_entity_poly.pdbx_strand_id
1 'polypeptide(L)'
;MELINYMESVVTSYVDEIIACDTGFCGCSRCRMDIIAIALNDVKPKYVVAPKGMAYARIGELQAQFRADTIVAVTRAMKMVKAHPRHES
;
A
#
# COMPACT_ATOMS: atom_id res chain seq x y z
N MET A 1 21.00 -12.52 0.56
CA MET A 1 19.66 -12.75 1.14
C MET A 1 19.21 -11.50 1.89
N GLU A 2 17.96 -11.12 1.72
CA GLU A 2 17.41 -9.93 2.33
C GLU A 2 16.03 -10.24 2.90
N LEU A 3 15.78 -9.84 4.15
CA LEU A 3 14.47 -9.95 4.78
C LEU A 3 13.68 -8.69 4.50
N ILE A 4 12.55 -8.82 3.82
CA ILE A 4 11.72 -7.68 3.45
C ILE A 4 10.26 -7.93 3.82
N ASN A 5 9.52 -6.84 4.06
CA ASN A 5 8.07 -6.91 4.18
C ASN A 5 7.47 -6.68 2.80
N TYR A 6 6.99 -7.76 2.18
CA TYR A 6 6.44 -7.71 0.83
C TYR A 6 5.26 -6.73 0.70
N MET A 7 4.54 -6.50 1.80
CA MET A 7 3.40 -5.57 1.80
C MET A 7 3.81 -4.14 1.49
N GLU A 8 5.05 -3.75 1.75
CA GLU A 8 5.52 -2.40 1.38
C GLU A 8 5.42 -2.18 -0.12
N SER A 9 5.87 -3.16 -0.91
CA SER A 9 5.76 -3.09 -2.38
C SER A 9 4.33 -3.13 -2.86
N VAL A 10 3.52 -4.00 -2.28
CA VAL A 10 2.12 -4.17 -2.67
C VAL A 10 1.31 -2.90 -2.42
N VAL A 11 1.38 -2.37 -1.20
CA VAL A 11 0.63 -1.17 -0.82
C VAL A 11 1.09 0.04 -1.62
N THR A 12 2.40 0.22 -1.78
CA THR A 12 2.96 1.33 -2.57
C THR A 12 2.45 1.28 -4.01
N SER A 13 2.43 0.10 -4.63
CA SER A 13 1.94 -0.07 -6.00
C SER A 13 0.46 0.30 -6.12
N TYR A 14 -0.37 -0.15 -5.19
CA TYR A 14 -1.80 0.17 -5.21
C TYR A 14 -2.05 1.67 -5.01
N VAL A 15 -1.33 2.30 -4.09
CA VAL A 15 -1.47 3.73 -3.83
C VAL A 15 -1.10 4.54 -5.07
N ASP A 16 0.03 4.22 -5.69
CA ASP A 16 0.48 4.94 -6.88
C ASP A 16 -0.48 4.78 -8.05
N GLU A 17 -1.03 3.57 -8.22
CA GLU A 17 -1.99 3.28 -9.26
C GLU A 17 -3.29 4.07 -9.08
N ILE A 18 -3.81 4.12 -7.86
CA ILE A 18 -5.04 4.84 -7.55
C ILE A 18 -4.84 6.36 -7.69
N ILE A 19 -3.73 6.89 -7.21
CA ILE A 19 -3.42 8.33 -7.34
C ILE A 19 -3.31 8.73 -8.81
N ALA A 20 -2.71 7.88 -9.63
CA ALA A 20 -2.58 8.15 -11.07
C ALA A 20 -3.94 8.19 -11.80
N CYS A 21 -4.92 7.42 -11.30
CA CYS A 21 -6.23 7.32 -11.93
C CYS A 21 -7.29 8.26 -11.35
N ASP A 22 -7.09 8.73 -10.12
CA ASP A 22 -8.09 9.53 -9.41
C ASP A 22 -7.53 10.90 -9.03
N THR A 23 -7.94 11.92 -9.77
CA THR A 23 -7.50 13.30 -9.53
C THR A 23 -8.12 13.93 -8.29
N GLY A 24 -9.07 13.25 -7.64
CA GLY A 24 -9.68 13.71 -6.40
C GLY A 24 -8.79 13.58 -5.18
N PHE A 25 -7.67 12.86 -5.30
CA PHE A 25 -6.72 12.67 -4.22
C PHE A 25 -5.46 13.49 -4.45
N CYS A 26 -4.92 14.04 -3.35
CA CYS A 26 -3.66 14.76 -3.41
C CYS A 26 -2.50 13.79 -3.63
N GLY A 27 -1.70 14.03 -4.65
CA GLY A 27 -0.54 13.21 -4.99
C GLY A 27 0.78 13.75 -4.48
N CYS A 28 0.79 14.73 -3.55
CA CYS A 28 2.04 15.25 -3.03
C CYS A 28 2.79 14.20 -2.20
N SER A 29 4.10 14.35 -2.07
CA SER A 29 4.94 13.39 -1.32
C SER A 29 4.41 13.10 0.06
N ARG A 30 3.99 14.13 0.77
CA ARG A 30 3.52 13.97 2.15
C ARG A 30 2.23 13.15 2.22
N CYS A 31 1.24 13.49 1.40
CA CYS A 31 -0.02 12.74 1.37
C CYS A 31 0.20 11.29 0.95
N ARG A 32 1.04 11.08 -0.05
CA ARG A 32 1.38 9.74 -0.53
C ARG A 32 2.00 8.90 0.59
N MET A 33 2.98 9.46 1.30
CA MET A 33 3.65 8.73 2.39
C MET A 33 2.70 8.44 3.56
N ASP A 34 1.84 9.40 3.90
CA ASP A 34 0.86 9.21 4.95
C ASP A 34 -0.14 8.08 4.60
N ILE A 35 -0.60 8.04 3.35
CA ILE A 35 -1.51 6.98 2.88
C ILE A 35 -0.83 5.62 3.00
N ILE A 36 0.41 5.51 2.51
CA ILE A 36 1.16 4.26 2.56
C ILE A 36 1.36 3.81 4.01
N ALA A 37 1.75 4.71 4.89
CA ALA A 37 1.98 4.38 6.30
C ALA A 37 0.71 3.89 6.99
N ILE A 38 -0.41 4.58 6.78
CA ILE A 38 -1.69 4.20 7.39
C ILE A 38 -2.13 2.83 6.87
N ALA A 39 -2.04 2.62 5.56
CA ALA A 39 -2.44 1.34 4.96
C ALA A 39 -1.56 0.19 5.46
N LEU A 40 -0.24 0.41 5.58
CA LEU A 40 0.68 -0.62 6.08
C LEU A 40 0.41 -0.99 7.53
N ASN A 41 -0.09 -0.05 8.33
CA ASN A 41 -0.46 -0.35 9.71
C ASN A 41 -1.78 -1.10 9.83
N ASP A 42 -2.58 -1.10 8.78
CA ASP A 42 -3.90 -1.75 8.76
C ASP A 42 -3.89 -3.15 8.12
N VAL A 43 -2.81 -3.52 7.42
CA VAL A 43 -2.67 -4.85 6.81
C VAL A 43 -1.68 -5.68 7.61
N LYS A 44 -1.82 -7.00 7.52
CA LYS A 44 -0.84 -7.90 8.12
C LYS A 44 0.46 -7.86 7.33
N PRO A 45 1.60 -7.78 8.00
CA PRO A 45 2.88 -7.80 7.30
C PRO A 45 3.10 -9.17 6.65
N LYS A 46 3.87 -9.17 5.57
CA LYS A 46 4.27 -10.40 4.90
C LYS A 46 5.77 -10.35 4.65
N TYR A 47 6.51 -10.94 5.56
CA TYR A 47 7.96 -10.98 5.46
C TYR A 47 8.40 -12.14 4.58
N VAL A 48 9.30 -11.86 3.67
CA VAL A 48 9.88 -12.86 2.78
C VAL A 48 11.38 -12.65 2.68
N VAL A 49 12.07 -13.71 2.31
CA VAL A 49 13.53 -13.65 2.08
C VAL A 49 13.73 -13.57 0.57
N ALA A 50 14.21 -12.42 0.11
CA ALA A 50 14.49 -12.20 -1.30
C ALA A 50 15.81 -12.88 -1.69
N PRO A 51 15.95 -13.33 -2.96
CA PRO A 51 14.98 -13.14 -4.04
C PRO A 51 13.91 -14.24 -4.15
N LYS A 52 14.14 -15.44 -3.63
CA LYS A 52 13.22 -16.59 -3.85
C LYS A 52 11.83 -16.37 -3.23
N GLY A 53 11.78 -15.78 -2.04
CA GLY A 53 10.52 -15.54 -1.34
C GLY A 53 9.55 -14.65 -2.11
N MET A 54 10.06 -13.78 -2.99
CA MET A 54 9.23 -12.88 -3.78
C MET A 54 8.29 -13.62 -4.72
N ALA A 55 8.74 -14.72 -5.32
CA ALA A 55 7.92 -15.51 -6.22
C ALA A 55 6.72 -16.13 -5.49
N TYR A 56 6.95 -16.67 -4.29
CA TYR A 56 5.89 -17.26 -3.49
C TYR A 56 4.89 -16.19 -3.01
N ALA A 57 5.38 -15.01 -2.64
CA ALA A 57 4.54 -13.91 -2.22
C ALA A 57 3.62 -13.47 -3.36
N ARG A 58 4.10 -13.42 -4.60
CA ARG A 58 3.30 -13.05 -5.76
C ARG A 58 2.17 -14.05 -6.01
N ILE A 59 2.41 -15.34 -5.77
CA ILE A 59 1.37 -16.35 -5.89
C ILE A 59 0.24 -16.07 -4.90
N GLY A 60 0.58 -15.77 -3.65
CA GLY A 60 -0.41 -15.42 -2.62
C GLY A 60 -1.21 -14.17 -2.98
N GLU A 61 -0.57 -13.21 -3.66
CA GLU A 61 -1.18 -11.96 -4.09
C GLU A 61 -2.33 -12.16 -5.09
N LEU A 62 -2.36 -13.29 -5.78
CA LEU A 62 -3.42 -13.62 -6.73
C LEU A 62 -4.72 -14.05 -6.04
N GLN A 63 -4.69 -14.34 -4.75
CA GLN A 63 -5.88 -14.73 -4.02
C GLN A 63 -6.81 -13.53 -3.84
N ALA A 64 -8.10 -13.74 -4.11
CA ALA A 64 -9.10 -12.68 -4.05
C ALA A 64 -9.18 -12.02 -2.68
N GLN A 65 -9.08 -12.81 -1.60
CA GLN A 65 -9.15 -12.28 -0.24
C GLN A 65 -7.98 -11.34 0.07
N PHE A 66 -6.78 -11.72 -0.35
CA PHE A 66 -5.59 -10.89 -0.16
C PHE A 66 -5.75 -9.54 -0.85
N ARG A 67 -6.21 -9.56 -2.09
CA ARG A 67 -6.41 -8.34 -2.88
C ARG A 67 -7.49 -7.45 -2.29
N ALA A 68 -8.60 -8.06 -1.86
CA ALA A 68 -9.71 -7.34 -1.25
C ALA A 68 -9.26 -6.65 0.04
N ASP A 69 -8.54 -7.35 0.90
CA ASP A 69 -8.05 -6.79 2.16
C ASP A 69 -7.11 -5.60 1.92
N THR A 70 -6.23 -5.72 0.92
CA THR A 70 -5.30 -4.66 0.57
C THR A 70 -6.04 -3.42 0.05
N ILE A 71 -7.01 -3.63 -0.84
CA ILE A 71 -7.79 -2.52 -1.41
C ILE A 71 -8.59 -1.79 -0.32
N VAL A 72 -9.19 -2.54 0.60
CA VAL A 72 -9.94 -1.95 1.72
C VAL A 72 -9.03 -1.08 2.58
N ALA A 73 -7.84 -1.58 2.93
CA ALA A 73 -6.88 -0.84 3.75
C ALA A 73 -6.41 0.44 3.05
N VAL A 74 -6.08 0.35 1.76
CA VAL A 74 -5.64 1.52 0.98
C VAL A 74 -6.76 2.54 0.85
N THR A 75 -7.98 2.10 0.54
CA THR A 75 -9.12 3.00 0.39
C THR A 75 -9.42 3.73 1.69
N ARG A 76 -9.38 3.02 2.81
CA ARG A 76 -9.59 3.61 4.14
C ARG A 76 -8.53 4.65 4.46
N ALA A 77 -7.27 4.33 4.16
CA ALA A 77 -6.16 5.25 4.38
C ALA A 77 -6.31 6.52 3.54
N MET A 78 -6.72 6.38 2.28
CA MET A 78 -6.93 7.52 1.39
C MET A 78 -8.05 8.44 1.90
N LYS A 79 -9.13 7.86 2.41
CA LYS A 79 -10.22 8.65 3.01
C LYS A 79 -9.76 9.43 4.23
N MET A 80 -8.95 8.80 5.08
CA MET A 80 -8.42 9.45 6.29
C MET A 80 -7.52 10.64 5.94
N VAL A 81 -6.62 10.45 4.98
CA VAL A 81 -5.70 11.51 4.56
C VAL A 81 -6.46 12.64 3.87
N LYS A 82 -7.46 12.31 3.05
CA LYS A 82 -8.27 13.31 2.37
C LYS A 82 -9.04 14.20 3.37
N ALA A 83 -9.53 13.59 4.46
CA ALA A 83 -10.26 14.32 5.49
C ALA A 83 -9.35 15.22 6.34
N HIS A 84 -8.10 14.80 6.56
CA HIS A 84 -7.14 15.51 7.41
C HIS A 84 -5.77 15.58 6.75
N PRO A 85 -5.63 16.30 5.63
CA PRO A 85 -4.36 16.33 4.89
C PRO A 85 -3.27 17.07 5.68
N ARG A 86 -2.05 16.53 5.61
CA ARG A 86 -0.87 17.14 6.21
C ARG A 86 0.11 17.47 5.09
N HIS A 87 -0.25 18.45 4.28
CA HIS A 87 0.59 18.82 3.14
C HIS A 87 1.92 19.40 3.57
N GLU A 88 2.91 19.20 2.74
CA GLU A 88 4.17 19.91 2.85
C GLU A 88 3.92 21.37 2.50
N SER A 89 4.35 22.24 3.38
CA SER A 89 4.24 23.67 3.16
C SER A 89 5.51 24.23 2.57
#